data_6ffb34ed720c1c4dd5619cd6ab464f5e
#
_entry.id   6ffb34ed720c1c4dd5619cd6ab464f5e
#
_cell.length_a   1.000
_cell.length_b   1.000
_cell.length_c   1.000
_cell.angle_alpha   90.00
_cell.angle_beta   90.00
_cell.angle_gamma   90.00
#
_symmetry.space_group_name_H-M   'P 1'
#
loop_
_entity.id
_entity.type
_entity.pdbx_description
1 polymer ?
#
loop_
_entity_poly.entity_id
_entity_poly.type
_entity_poly.pdbx_seq_one_letter_code
_entity_poly.pdbx_strand_id
1 'polypeptide(L)'
;MTDNTTREDIIKEMRDERFVMLTSKSDTGRLHSHPMTPLEVTDTADAYFFIKLDTGHADNLRHDPNVNLAFTDNSTWLSVSGKATFLEGEEKTRKVADLWTDAAEAYYSGPSDPPLAVVRVTTETAQLWDQTGGAIGALVDFAKMKMTGDKPAGESDTLSL
;
A
#
# COMPACT_ATOMS: atom_id res chain seq x y z
N MET A 1 4.04 -18.32 20.65
CA MET A 1 2.69 -17.79 20.49
C MET A 1 2.69 -17.02 19.18
N THR A 2 2.07 -17.55 18.19
CA THR A 2 1.76 -16.80 16.98
C THR A 2 0.71 -15.77 17.37
N ASP A 3 1.09 -14.50 17.46
CA ASP A 3 0.13 -13.42 17.52
C ASP A 3 -0.65 -13.50 16.21
N ASN A 4 -1.92 -13.83 16.35
CA ASN A 4 -2.81 -14.01 15.22
C ASN A 4 -3.06 -12.63 14.61
N THR A 5 -2.32 -12.24 13.57
CA THR A 5 -2.48 -10.96 12.87
C THR A 5 -3.94 -10.82 12.43
N THR A 6 -4.58 -9.75 12.87
CA THR A 6 -5.98 -9.48 12.57
C THR A 6 -6.11 -8.49 11.40
N ARG A 7 -7.31 -8.39 10.84
CA ARG A 7 -7.61 -7.37 9.83
C ARG A 7 -7.40 -5.95 10.39
N GLU A 8 -7.75 -5.75 11.65
CA GLU A 8 -7.57 -4.47 12.35
C GLU A 8 -6.09 -4.08 12.43
N ASP A 9 -5.20 -5.04 12.67
CA ASP A 9 -3.76 -4.80 12.69
C ASP A 9 -3.26 -4.36 11.31
N ILE A 10 -3.70 -5.02 10.24
CA ILE A 10 -3.37 -4.65 8.87
C ILE A 10 -3.87 -3.23 8.54
N ILE A 11 -5.13 -2.92 8.85
CA ILE A 11 -5.71 -1.60 8.60
C ILE A 11 -4.95 -0.51 9.36
N LYS A 12 -4.58 -0.80 10.62
CA LYS A 12 -3.79 0.12 11.44
C LYS A 12 -2.45 0.43 10.78
N GLU A 13 -1.68 -0.60 10.39
CA GLU A 13 -0.40 -0.42 9.70
C GLU A 13 -0.56 0.36 8.38
N MET A 14 -1.60 0.08 7.58
CA MET A 14 -1.88 0.82 6.37
C MET A 14 -2.19 2.32 6.62
N ARG A 15 -2.82 2.65 7.75
CA ARG A 15 -3.18 4.02 8.13
C ARG A 15 -2.03 4.79 8.76
N ASP A 16 -1.13 4.11 9.45
CA ASP A 16 -0.01 4.73 10.15
C ASP A 16 1.08 5.23 9.17
N GLU A 17 1.16 4.62 7.97
CA GLU A 17 2.15 4.98 6.97
C GLU A 17 1.68 6.07 6.01
N ARG A 18 2.48 7.13 5.91
CA ARG A 18 2.19 8.25 5.00
C ARG A 18 2.38 7.91 3.53
N PHE A 19 3.34 7.05 3.24
CA PHE A 19 3.68 6.64 1.88
C PHE A 19 3.67 5.13 1.74
N VAL A 20 3.27 4.70 0.56
CA VAL A 20 3.29 3.29 0.18
C VAL A 20 3.94 3.15 -1.19
N MET A 21 4.68 2.07 -1.41
CA MET A 21 5.13 1.70 -2.75
C MET A 21 4.05 0.87 -3.43
N LEU A 22 3.40 1.43 -4.45
CA LEU A 22 2.45 0.71 -5.28
C LEU A 22 3.19 0.10 -6.47
N THR A 23 3.15 -1.22 -6.56
CA THR A 23 3.74 -1.98 -7.67
C THR A 23 2.66 -2.41 -8.64
N SER A 24 2.86 -2.09 -9.90
CA SER A 24 2.00 -2.48 -11.03
C SER A 24 2.82 -3.16 -12.13
N LYS A 25 2.13 -3.79 -13.09
CA LYS A 25 2.75 -4.49 -14.19
C LYS A 25 2.45 -3.80 -15.52
N SER A 26 3.49 -3.56 -16.32
CA SER A 26 3.34 -3.00 -17.68
C SER A 26 2.80 -4.05 -18.67
N ASP A 27 2.43 -3.59 -19.86
CA ASP A 27 2.03 -4.42 -21.00
C ASP A 27 3.11 -5.43 -21.45
N THR A 28 4.39 -5.09 -21.18
CA THR A 28 5.53 -5.99 -21.43
C THR A 28 5.83 -6.95 -20.28
N GLY A 29 5.02 -6.93 -19.20
CA GLY A 29 5.16 -7.79 -18.04
C GLY A 29 6.19 -7.31 -17.01
N ARG A 30 6.77 -6.11 -17.18
CA ARG A 30 7.71 -5.54 -16.21
C ARG A 30 6.98 -4.97 -15.01
N LEU A 31 7.55 -5.18 -13.83
CA LEU A 31 7.05 -4.61 -12.58
C LEU A 31 7.66 -3.22 -12.37
N HIS A 32 6.82 -2.26 -12.04
CA HIS A 32 7.19 -0.89 -11.71
C HIS A 32 6.57 -0.50 -10.38
N SER A 33 7.37 0.08 -9.49
CA SER A 33 6.91 0.58 -8.19
C SER A 33 6.98 2.10 -8.15
N HIS A 34 5.91 2.71 -7.64
CA HIS A 34 5.79 4.16 -7.48
C HIS A 34 5.43 4.50 -6.03
N PRO A 35 6.05 5.53 -5.44
CA PRO A 35 5.62 6.04 -4.15
C PRO A 35 4.27 6.74 -4.30
N MET A 36 3.31 6.35 -3.46
CA MET A 36 1.96 6.89 -3.44
C MET A 36 1.57 7.29 -2.03
N THR A 37 0.66 8.24 -1.91
CA THR A 37 0.02 8.60 -0.64
C THR A 37 -1.37 8.00 -0.61
N PRO A 38 -1.65 7.04 0.29
CA PRO A 38 -3.02 6.61 0.52
C PRO A 38 -3.80 7.77 1.14
N LEU A 39 -4.90 8.17 0.48
CA LEU A 39 -5.76 9.27 0.94
C LEU A 39 -6.81 8.78 1.93
N GLU A 40 -7.21 7.54 1.80
CA GLU A 40 -8.14 6.86 2.71
C GLU A 40 -7.80 5.37 2.73
N VAL A 41 -7.87 4.78 3.91
CA VAL A 41 -7.94 3.33 4.11
C VAL A 41 -9.22 3.03 4.87
N THR A 42 -10.10 2.25 4.25
CA THR A 42 -11.43 1.92 4.81
C THR A 42 -11.34 0.87 5.91
N ASP A 43 -12.44 0.63 6.61
CA ASP A 43 -12.56 -0.45 7.60
C ASP A 43 -12.62 -1.86 6.96
N THR A 44 -12.70 -1.91 5.63
CA THR A 44 -12.56 -3.14 4.83
C THR A 44 -11.17 -3.29 4.21
N ALA A 45 -10.22 -2.44 4.61
CA ALA A 45 -8.85 -2.39 4.11
C ALA A 45 -8.71 -1.93 2.65
N ASP A 46 -9.74 -1.40 2.01
CA ASP A 46 -9.61 -0.77 0.69
C ASP A 46 -8.85 0.55 0.81
N ALA A 47 -7.98 0.84 -0.16
CA ALA A 47 -7.20 2.07 -0.19
C ALA A 47 -7.56 2.94 -1.41
N TYR A 48 -7.59 4.26 -1.21
CA TYR A 48 -7.90 5.23 -2.26
C TYR A 48 -6.72 6.14 -2.55
N PHE A 49 -6.49 6.40 -3.83
CA PHE A 49 -5.38 7.22 -4.32
C PHE A 49 -5.85 8.20 -5.40
N PHE A 50 -5.25 9.39 -5.43
CA PHE A 50 -5.28 10.23 -6.62
C PHE A 50 -4.13 9.85 -7.55
N ILE A 51 -4.41 9.82 -8.86
CA ILE A 51 -3.44 9.48 -9.90
C ILE A 51 -3.67 10.37 -11.13
N LYS A 52 -2.59 10.69 -11.85
CA LYS A 52 -2.68 11.38 -13.14
C LYS A 52 -2.89 10.38 -14.26
N LEU A 53 -3.94 10.59 -15.07
CA LEU A 53 -4.31 9.72 -16.18
C LEU A 53 -3.29 9.71 -17.33
N ASP A 54 -2.53 10.79 -17.49
CA ASP A 54 -1.52 10.99 -18.53
C ASP A 54 -0.13 10.45 -18.14
N THR A 55 -0.10 9.37 -17.36
CA THR A 55 1.14 8.72 -16.90
C THR A 55 1.17 7.25 -17.30
N GLY A 56 2.37 6.73 -17.55
CA GLY A 56 2.58 5.28 -17.78
C GLY A 56 2.14 4.42 -16.60
N HIS A 57 2.12 4.99 -15.39
CA HIS A 57 1.59 4.34 -14.21
C HIS A 57 0.07 4.08 -14.33
N ALA A 58 -0.70 5.08 -14.79
CA ALA A 58 -2.13 4.90 -15.06
C ALA A 58 -2.38 3.86 -16.17
N ASP A 59 -1.54 3.85 -17.21
CA ASP A 59 -1.65 2.86 -18.29
C ASP A 59 -1.39 1.44 -17.79
N ASN A 60 -0.41 1.24 -16.91
CA ASN A 60 -0.17 -0.06 -16.28
C ASN A 60 -1.39 -0.57 -15.52
N LEU A 61 -2.03 0.31 -14.71
CA LEU A 61 -3.22 -0.06 -13.94
C LEU A 61 -4.44 -0.38 -14.81
N ARG A 62 -4.56 0.25 -15.97
CA ARG A 62 -5.60 -0.08 -16.96
C ARG A 62 -5.33 -1.41 -17.65
N HIS A 63 -4.05 -1.69 -17.93
CA HIS A 63 -3.64 -2.90 -18.61
C HIS A 63 -3.76 -4.13 -17.69
N ASP A 64 -3.27 -4.03 -16.46
CA ASP A 64 -3.36 -5.10 -15.46
C ASP A 64 -3.76 -4.49 -14.10
N PRO A 65 -4.96 -4.83 -13.59
CA PRO A 65 -5.44 -4.28 -12.33
C PRO A 65 -4.74 -4.86 -11.10
N ASN A 66 -4.01 -5.97 -11.23
CA ASN A 66 -3.32 -6.58 -10.10
C ASN A 66 -2.18 -5.69 -9.61
N VAL A 67 -2.19 -5.38 -8.32
CA VAL A 67 -1.20 -4.50 -7.68
C VAL A 67 -0.73 -5.07 -6.35
N ASN A 68 0.42 -4.58 -5.92
CA ASN A 68 0.91 -4.76 -4.56
C ASN A 68 1.16 -3.39 -3.93
N LEU A 69 0.74 -3.25 -2.68
CA LEU A 69 1.04 -2.11 -1.82
C LEU A 69 2.04 -2.56 -0.76
N ALA A 70 3.21 -1.95 -0.74
CA ALA A 70 4.25 -2.24 0.25
C ALA A 70 4.39 -1.05 1.20
N PHE A 71 4.02 -1.27 2.46
CA PHE A 71 4.17 -0.33 3.56
C PHE A 71 5.36 -0.75 4.41
N THR A 72 6.14 0.21 4.86
CA THR A 72 7.30 -0.10 5.70
C THR A 72 7.62 1.07 6.62
N ASP A 73 7.92 0.74 7.86
CA ASP A 73 8.56 1.61 8.82
C ASP A 73 9.93 1.05 9.26
N ASN A 74 10.42 1.45 10.43
CA ASN A 74 11.73 0.97 10.93
C ASN A 74 11.73 -0.48 11.41
N SER A 75 10.57 -1.07 11.67
CA SER A 75 10.45 -2.39 12.32
C SER A 75 9.38 -3.29 11.72
N THR A 76 8.51 -2.73 10.88
CA THR A 76 7.36 -3.43 10.32
C THR A 76 7.40 -3.36 8.79
N TRP A 77 7.11 -4.47 8.16
CA TRP A 77 6.95 -4.59 6.71
C TRP A 77 5.59 -5.22 6.42
N LEU A 78 4.77 -4.51 5.66
CA LEU A 78 3.46 -4.98 5.26
C LEU A 78 3.36 -5.00 3.73
N SER A 79 3.03 -6.17 3.18
CA SER A 79 2.74 -6.36 1.76
C SER A 79 1.27 -6.70 1.58
N VAL A 80 0.55 -5.86 0.84
CA VAL A 80 -0.88 -6.03 0.57
C VAL A 80 -1.08 -6.20 -0.93
N SER A 81 -1.71 -7.29 -1.33
CA SER A 81 -2.08 -7.53 -2.73
C SER A 81 -3.56 -7.28 -2.95
N GLY A 82 -3.89 -6.76 -4.12
CA GLY A 82 -5.27 -6.44 -4.47
C GLY A 82 -5.43 -6.02 -5.92
N LYS A 83 -6.56 -5.41 -6.22
CA LYS A 83 -6.93 -4.95 -7.57
C LYS A 83 -7.28 -3.48 -7.59
N ALA A 84 -6.67 -2.76 -8.53
CA ALA A 84 -6.94 -1.36 -8.79
C ALA A 84 -8.16 -1.18 -9.70
N THR A 85 -9.05 -0.27 -9.33
CA THR A 85 -10.23 0.12 -10.13
C THR A 85 -10.30 1.64 -10.20
N PHE A 86 -10.44 2.18 -11.40
CA PHE A 86 -10.70 3.61 -11.58
C PHE A 86 -12.17 3.91 -11.27
N LEU A 87 -12.41 4.89 -10.42
CA LEU A 87 -13.76 5.39 -10.18
C LEU A 87 -14.21 6.29 -11.34
N GLU A 88 -15.49 6.23 -11.68
CA GLU A 88 -16.09 6.98 -12.76
C GLU A 88 -17.38 7.68 -12.32
N GLY A 89 -17.84 8.64 -13.13
CA GLY A 89 -19.11 9.32 -12.95
C GLY A 89 -19.28 9.99 -11.58
N GLU A 90 -20.47 9.86 -11.00
CA GLU A 90 -20.82 10.50 -9.72
C GLU A 90 -20.02 9.92 -8.54
N GLU A 91 -19.64 8.64 -8.59
CA GLU A 91 -18.81 8.03 -7.55
C GLU A 91 -17.44 8.69 -7.49
N LYS A 92 -16.80 8.91 -8.64
CA LYS A 92 -15.55 9.67 -8.73
C LYS A 92 -15.73 11.08 -8.18
N THR A 93 -16.74 11.79 -8.62
CA THR A 93 -16.98 13.19 -8.21
C THR A 93 -17.15 13.32 -6.70
N ARG A 94 -17.94 12.44 -6.08
CA ARG A 94 -18.12 12.41 -4.63
C ARG A 94 -16.81 12.09 -3.90
N LYS A 95 -16.11 11.06 -4.36
CA LYS A 95 -14.86 10.66 -3.70
C LYS A 95 -13.76 11.71 -3.83
N VAL A 96 -13.67 12.43 -4.94
CA VAL A 96 -12.77 13.59 -5.08
C VAL A 96 -13.11 14.66 -4.06
N ALA A 97 -14.40 15.01 -3.91
CA ALA A 97 -14.83 16.02 -2.94
C ALA A 97 -14.50 15.60 -1.49
N ASP A 98 -14.68 14.33 -1.15
CA ASP A 98 -14.42 13.79 0.18
C ASP A 98 -12.91 13.78 0.52
N LEU A 99 -12.07 13.50 -0.48
CA LEU A 99 -10.62 13.31 -0.29
C LEU A 99 -9.77 14.54 -0.66
N TRP A 100 -10.40 15.60 -1.18
CA TRP A 100 -9.66 16.79 -1.60
C TRP A 100 -9.02 17.52 -0.42
N THR A 101 -7.74 17.82 -0.55
CA THR A 101 -6.95 18.58 0.42
C THR A 101 -6.11 19.64 -0.28
N ASP A 102 -5.64 20.64 0.46
CA ASP A 102 -4.72 21.68 -0.05
C ASP A 102 -3.44 21.07 -0.66
N ALA A 103 -3.01 19.90 -0.16
CA ALA A 103 -1.86 19.19 -0.72
C ALA A 103 -2.11 18.69 -2.15
N ALA A 104 -3.35 18.42 -2.53
CA ALA A 104 -3.70 18.03 -3.90
C ALA A 104 -3.52 19.20 -4.88
N GLU A 105 -3.66 20.45 -4.44
CA GLU A 105 -3.47 21.65 -5.27
C GLU A 105 -2.04 21.79 -5.80
N ALA A 106 -1.06 21.16 -5.15
CA ALA A 106 0.31 21.10 -5.65
C ALA A 106 0.47 20.26 -6.93
N TYR A 107 -0.48 19.36 -7.18
CA TYR A 107 -0.41 18.39 -8.28
C TYR A 107 -1.52 18.55 -9.33
N TYR A 108 -2.63 19.16 -8.95
CA TYR A 108 -3.84 19.30 -9.77
C TYR A 108 -4.36 20.73 -9.73
N SER A 109 -4.93 21.20 -10.84
CA SER A 109 -5.47 22.55 -10.93
C SER A 109 -6.83 22.75 -10.22
N GLY A 110 -7.40 21.65 -9.70
CA GLY A 110 -8.65 21.65 -8.95
C GLY A 110 -9.33 20.28 -8.97
N PRO A 111 -10.44 20.12 -8.23
CA PRO A 111 -11.19 18.86 -8.16
C PRO A 111 -11.74 18.36 -9.51
N SER A 112 -11.87 19.26 -10.49
CA SER A 112 -12.35 18.97 -11.86
C SER A 112 -11.21 18.88 -12.88
N ASP A 113 -9.95 18.85 -12.44
CA ASP A 113 -8.81 18.75 -13.34
C ASP A 113 -8.91 17.49 -14.21
N PRO A 114 -8.90 17.62 -15.58
CA PRO A 114 -9.12 16.47 -16.47
C PRO A 114 -8.20 15.27 -16.23
N PRO A 115 -6.88 15.43 -15.96
CA PRO A 115 -6.00 14.29 -15.67
C PRO A 115 -6.21 13.66 -14.28
N LEU A 116 -6.98 14.27 -13.39
CA LEU A 116 -7.24 13.71 -12.07
C LEU A 116 -8.13 12.46 -12.16
N ALA A 117 -7.63 11.36 -11.66
CA ALA A 117 -8.41 10.14 -11.43
C ALA A 117 -8.34 9.70 -9.97
N VAL A 118 -9.36 8.96 -9.56
CA VAL A 118 -9.39 8.25 -8.29
C VAL A 118 -9.26 6.76 -8.57
N VAL A 119 -8.32 6.13 -7.92
CA VAL A 119 -8.13 4.68 -7.95
C VAL A 119 -8.48 4.12 -6.59
N ARG A 120 -9.35 3.12 -6.56
CA ARG A 120 -9.58 2.25 -5.40
C ARG A 120 -8.78 0.98 -5.58
N VAL A 121 -8.00 0.61 -4.59
CA VAL A 121 -7.39 -0.72 -4.48
C VAL A 121 -8.24 -1.54 -3.52
N THR A 122 -8.95 -2.52 -4.06
CA THR A 122 -9.66 -3.53 -3.28
C THR A 122 -8.66 -4.59 -2.86
N THR A 123 -8.40 -4.70 -1.57
CA THR A 123 -7.37 -5.57 -1.04
C THR A 123 -7.86 -7.01 -0.89
N GLU A 124 -7.02 -7.98 -1.19
CA GLU A 124 -7.35 -9.41 -1.21
C GLU A 124 -6.56 -10.19 -0.15
N THR A 125 -5.25 -9.94 -0.06
CA THR A 125 -4.37 -10.63 0.89
C THR A 125 -3.33 -9.66 1.46
N ALA A 126 -2.88 -9.95 2.68
CA ALA A 126 -1.82 -9.20 3.33
C ALA A 126 -0.81 -10.15 3.99
N GLN A 127 0.45 -9.73 3.99
CA GLN A 127 1.54 -10.37 4.72
C GLN A 127 2.22 -9.33 5.59
N LEU A 128 2.26 -9.57 6.88
CA LEU A 128 2.88 -8.70 7.88
C LEU A 128 4.14 -9.37 8.44
N TRP A 129 5.24 -8.63 8.45
CA TRP A 129 6.47 -8.98 9.16
C TRP A 129 6.74 -7.91 10.21
N ASP A 130 6.79 -8.31 11.46
CA ASP A 130 7.10 -7.45 12.58
C ASP A 130 8.38 -7.94 13.26
N GLN A 131 9.35 -7.04 13.46
CA GLN A 131 10.51 -7.30 14.29
C GLN A 131 10.27 -6.75 15.69
N THR A 132 9.88 -7.61 16.60
CA THR A 132 9.78 -7.27 18.02
C THR A 132 11.15 -6.85 18.54
N GLY A 133 11.32 -5.57 18.90
CA GLY A 133 12.57 -5.04 19.46
C GLY A 133 13.27 -3.96 18.63
N GLY A 134 12.71 -3.58 17.47
CA GLY A 134 13.26 -2.52 16.61
C GLY A 134 14.70 -2.79 16.14
N ALA A 135 15.46 -1.74 15.84
CA ALA A 135 16.82 -1.85 15.34
C ALA A 135 17.78 -2.59 16.33
N ILE A 136 17.53 -2.48 17.62
CA ILE A 136 18.34 -3.20 18.66
C ILE A 136 18.00 -4.69 18.63
N GLY A 137 16.74 -5.07 18.46
CA GLY A 137 16.32 -6.48 18.33
C GLY A 137 16.95 -7.11 17.09
N ALA A 138 16.92 -6.44 15.95
CA ALA A 138 17.53 -6.89 14.71
C ALA A 138 19.05 -7.11 14.85
N LEU A 139 19.75 -6.24 15.58
CA LEU A 139 21.18 -6.39 15.84
C LEU A 139 21.49 -7.59 16.74
N VAL A 140 20.65 -7.83 17.76
CA VAL A 140 20.76 -8.97 18.67
C VAL A 140 20.47 -10.28 17.92
N ASP A 141 19.45 -10.32 17.07
CA ASP A 141 19.09 -11.48 16.27
C ASP A 141 20.17 -11.80 15.23
N PHE A 142 20.75 -10.78 14.59
CA PHE A 142 21.89 -10.94 13.69
C PHE A 142 23.13 -11.48 14.41
N ALA A 143 23.41 -10.99 15.61
CA ALA A 143 24.52 -11.47 16.42
C ALA A 143 24.30 -12.94 16.88
N LYS A 144 23.08 -13.29 17.29
CA LYS A 144 22.69 -14.67 17.62
C LYS A 144 22.83 -15.61 16.42
N MET A 145 22.33 -15.20 15.25
CA MET A 145 22.45 -15.97 14.00
C MET A 145 23.92 -16.29 13.67
N LYS A 146 24.81 -15.31 13.86
CA LYS A 146 26.24 -15.48 13.62
C LYS A 146 26.91 -16.44 14.61
N MET A 147 26.40 -16.53 15.85
CA MET A 147 26.93 -17.39 16.92
C MET A 147 26.33 -18.79 16.92
N THR A 148 25.07 -18.95 16.56
CA THR A 148 24.31 -20.20 16.70
C THR A 148 23.92 -20.84 15.36
N GLY A 149 23.99 -20.09 14.25
CA GLY A 149 23.50 -20.53 12.94
C GLY A 149 21.99 -20.57 12.80
N ASP A 150 21.26 -20.14 13.84
CA ASP A 150 19.80 -20.06 13.80
C ASP A 150 19.33 -18.87 12.95
N LYS A 151 18.24 -19.07 12.20
CA LYS A 151 17.65 -18.00 11.41
C LYS A 151 16.99 -16.96 12.32
N PRO A 152 17.03 -15.65 11.98
CA PRO A 152 16.33 -14.64 12.74
C PRO A 152 14.83 -14.98 12.82
N ALA A 153 14.24 -14.74 13.99
CA ALA A 153 12.81 -14.91 14.21
C ALA A 153 12.05 -13.78 13.50
N GLY A 154 11.84 -13.94 12.20
CA GLY A 154 10.90 -13.13 11.42
C GLY A 154 9.64 -13.94 11.24
N GLU A 155 8.60 -13.64 11.99
CA GLU A 155 7.28 -14.23 11.73
C GLU A 155 6.65 -13.48 10.55
N SER A 156 6.25 -14.22 9.53
CA SER A 156 5.38 -13.71 8.48
C SER A 156 4.06 -14.46 8.55
N ASP A 157 2.98 -13.72 8.59
CA ASP A 157 1.64 -14.27 8.55
C ASP A 157 0.91 -13.77 7.30
N THR A 158 0.15 -14.63 6.64
CA THR A 158 -0.63 -14.27 5.45
C THR A 158 -2.10 -14.30 5.81
N LEU A 159 -2.76 -13.16 5.65
CA LEU A 159 -4.18 -12.99 5.91
C LEU A 159 -4.94 -12.75 4.60
N SER A 160 -6.09 -13.43 4.43
CA SER A 160 -7.10 -13.05 3.43
C SER A 160 -7.97 -11.93 4.00
N LEU A 161 -8.11 -10.87 3.26
CA LEU A 161 -8.85 -9.65 3.64
C LEU A 161 -10.30 -9.67 3.15
#